data_9927604514320637d503e5b8f454bd98
#
_entry.id   9927604514320637d503e5b8f454bd98
#
_cell.length_a   1.000
_cell.length_b   1.000
_cell.length_c   1.000
_cell.angle_alpha   90.00
_cell.angle_beta   90.00
_cell.angle_gamma   90.00
#
_symmetry.space_group_name_H-M   'P 1'
#
loop_
_entity.id
_entity.type
_entity.pdbx_description
1 polymer ?
#
loop_
_entity_poly.entity_id
_entity_poly.type
_entity_poly.pdbx_seq_one_letter_code
_entity_poly.pdbx_strand_id
1 'polypeptide(L)'
;MQEQQINIIPTGPYINYRTGDLPQTYTPKIIEYKGNIEAPYAFFSARENQNAVYTSNDTFLLSECSLVVNYKNNTILLICGENKQNKVTVFGELKLNSEIEEIGINKPTARRRISDLRDWIKYNRKFLHPDCSFQETLKTLQSVNTAFTIKKSEEKNGTGNELNAKQIIVDDLPKLNISFNIRLFEGLPKLKIPVDVEAEVVNGELMFLFFSPEISTMIEDLAEKLLESQVSAFGSKIAIINQ
;
A
#
# COMPACT_ATOMS: atom_id res chain seq x y z
N MET A 1 -19.59 -48.55 30.00
CA MET A 1 -19.40 -49.54 28.95
C MET A 1 -19.35 -48.77 27.63
N GLN A 2 -18.17 -48.76 26.98
CA GLN A 2 -18.05 -48.14 25.65
C GLN A 2 -18.62 -49.14 24.65
N GLU A 3 -19.62 -48.71 23.86
CA GLU A 3 -20.10 -49.50 22.74
C GLU A 3 -18.97 -49.68 21.72
N GLN A 4 -18.56 -50.90 21.49
CA GLN A 4 -17.64 -51.24 20.40
C GLN A 4 -18.38 -51.23 19.10
N GLN A 5 -18.14 -50.27 18.24
CA GLN A 5 -18.68 -50.29 16.87
C GLN A 5 -17.90 -51.27 16.02
N ILE A 6 -18.57 -52.25 15.46
CA ILE A 6 -18.00 -53.19 14.50
C ILE A 6 -18.26 -52.66 13.09
N ASN A 7 -17.16 -52.37 12.40
CA ASN A 7 -17.22 -51.90 11.00
C ASN A 7 -16.98 -53.11 10.07
N ILE A 8 -18.01 -53.57 9.37
CA ILE A 8 -17.94 -54.70 8.43
C ILE A 8 -17.69 -54.16 7.02
N ILE A 9 -16.51 -54.39 6.46
CA ILE A 9 -16.18 -54.05 5.08
C ILE A 9 -16.22 -55.33 4.25
N PRO A 10 -17.24 -55.57 3.36
CA PRO A 10 -17.29 -56.73 2.51
C PRO A 10 -16.28 -56.64 1.37
N THR A 11 -15.21 -57.47 1.42
CA THR A 11 -14.27 -57.64 0.34
C THR A 11 -14.27 -59.08 -0.15
N GLY A 12 -15.10 -59.37 -1.15
CA GLY A 12 -15.22 -60.69 -1.73
C GLY A 12 -16.09 -61.68 -0.94
N PRO A 13 -15.92 -62.98 -1.13
CA PRO A 13 -16.75 -64.00 -0.49
C PRO A 13 -16.50 -64.18 1.03
N TYR A 14 -15.57 -63.43 1.59
CA TYR A 14 -15.26 -63.45 3.03
C TYR A 14 -15.46 -62.07 3.66
N ILE A 15 -16.10 -62.02 4.80
CA ILE A 15 -16.27 -60.78 5.58
C ILE A 15 -15.09 -60.68 6.55
N ASN A 16 -14.22 -59.68 6.32
CA ASN A 16 -13.20 -59.32 7.31
C ASN A 16 -13.78 -58.25 8.24
N TYR A 17 -13.88 -58.57 9.53
CA TYR A 17 -14.23 -57.57 10.54
C TYR A 17 -13.01 -57.18 11.35
N ARG A 18 -12.83 -55.91 11.58
CA ARG A 18 -11.83 -55.39 12.52
C ARG A 18 -12.52 -54.90 13.78
N THR A 19 -12.06 -55.45 14.92
CA THR A 19 -12.39 -54.89 16.24
C THR A 19 -11.32 -53.91 16.61
N GLY A 20 -11.66 -52.67 16.81
CA GLY A 20 -10.75 -51.59 17.20
C GLY A 20 -11.44 -50.23 17.10
N ASP A 21 -10.81 -49.21 17.64
CA ASP A 21 -11.28 -47.85 17.50
C ASP A 21 -11.37 -47.47 16.01
N LEU A 22 -12.45 -46.81 15.63
CA LEU A 22 -12.55 -46.21 14.29
C LEU A 22 -11.29 -45.35 14.07
N PRO A 23 -10.65 -45.43 12.89
CA PRO A 23 -9.53 -44.52 12.58
C PRO A 23 -10.03 -43.11 12.83
N GLN A 24 -9.36 -42.41 13.73
CA GLN A 24 -9.68 -40.99 13.99
C GLN A 24 -9.62 -40.25 12.67
N THR A 25 -10.77 -39.70 12.28
CA THR A 25 -10.81 -38.82 11.11
C THR A 25 -9.96 -37.61 11.43
N TYR A 26 -8.76 -37.56 10.84
CA TYR A 26 -7.86 -36.43 11.00
C TYR A 26 -8.45 -35.25 10.24
N THR A 27 -8.77 -34.18 10.96
CA THR A 27 -9.21 -32.93 10.36
C THR A 27 -7.97 -32.06 10.09
N PRO A 28 -7.65 -31.74 8.82
CA PRO A 28 -6.53 -30.88 8.49
C PRO A 28 -6.63 -29.54 9.21
N LYS A 29 -5.56 -29.12 9.84
CA LYS A 29 -5.50 -27.81 10.51
C LYS A 29 -4.76 -26.81 9.65
N ILE A 30 -5.49 -25.82 9.14
CA ILE A 30 -4.91 -24.69 8.42
C ILE A 30 -4.86 -23.51 9.39
N ILE A 31 -3.66 -22.95 9.56
CA ILE A 31 -3.43 -21.77 10.39
C ILE A 31 -3.00 -20.64 9.46
N GLU A 32 -3.71 -19.53 9.52
CA GLU A 32 -3.45 -18.35 8.70
C GLU A 32 -3.05 -17.16 9.58
N TYR A 33 -1.94 -16.53 9.22
CA TYR A 33 -1.49 -15.26 9.80
C TYR A 33 -1.51 -14.19 8.71
N LYS A 34 -1.83 -12.95 9.11
CA LYS A 34 -1.81 -11.78 8.22
C LYS A 34 -1.08 -10.64 8.90
N GLY A 35 -0.31 -9.88 8.13
CA GLY A 35 0.43 -8.74 8.63
C GLY A 35 0.97 -7.84 7.53
N ASN A 36 1.89 -6.97 7.90
CA ASN A 36 2.64 -6.16 6.95
C ASN A 36 3.61 -7.06 6.14
N ILE A 37 4.28 -6.45 5.17
CA ILE A 37 5.19 -7.17 4.25
C ILE A 37 6.32 -7.94 4.97
N GLU A 38 6.69 -7.54 6.18
CA GLU A 38 7.75 -8.17 6.97
C GLU A 38 7.25 -9.40 7.75
N ALA A 39 5.93 -9.56 7.90
CA ALA A 39 5.34 -10.61 8.72
C ALA A 39 5.77 -12.05 8.31
N PRO A 40 5.85 -12.40 7.02
CA PRO A 40 6.33 -13.72 6.59
C PRO A 40 7.77 -14.01 7.06
N TYR A 41 8.67 -13.05 6.87
CA TYR A 41 10.06 -13.23 7.31
C TYR A 41 10.20 -13.22 8.84
N ALA A 42 9.49 -12.33 9.52
CA ALA A 42 9.48 -12.31 10.98
C ALA A 42 8.97 -13.62 11.59
N PHE A 43 7.92 -14.21 10.99
CA PHE A 43 7.42 -15.53 11.39
C PHE A 43 8.48 -16.62 11.17
N PHE A 44 9.09 -16.62 9.98
CA PHE A 44 10.10 -17.58 9.57
C PHE A 44 11.33 -17.52 10.47
N SER A 45 11.95 -16.36 10.59
CA SER A 45 13.18 -16.15 11.35
C SER A 45 13.05 -16.48 12.84
N ALA A 46 11.86 -16.24 13.41
CA ALA A 46 11.59 -16.57 14.81
C ALA A 46 11.42 -18.08 15.08
N ARG A 47 11.24 -18.89 14.04
CA ARG A 47 10.87 -20.32 14.15
C ARG A 47 11.77 -21.25 13.37
N GLU A 48 12.67 -20.73 12.55
CA GLU A 48 13.65 -21.53 11.82
C GLU A 48 14.76 -21.99 12.74
N ASN A 49 15.01 -23.29 12.73
CA ASN A 49 16.15 -23.90 13.40
C ASN A 49 16.52 -25.22 12.70
N GLN A 50 17.81 -25.47 12.44
CA GLN A 50 18.35 -26.71 11.90
C GLN A 50 17.57 -27.26 10.68
N ASN A 51 17.36 -26.45 9.65
CA ASN A 51 16.66 -26.82 8.41
C ASN A 51 15.15 -27.11 8.56
N ALA A 52 14.50 -26.62 9.60
CA ALA A 52 13.07 -26.75 9.78
C ALA A 52 12.46 -25.49 10.41
N VAL A 53 11.16 -25.29 10.19
CA VAL A 53 10.32 -24.29 10.84
C VAL A 53 9.47 -24.96 11.91
N TYR A 54 9.62 -24.53 13.15
CA TYR A 54 8.94 -25.09 14.31
C TYR A 54 7.72 -24.24 14.69
N THR A 55 6.60 -24.89 14.83
CA THR A 55 5.38 -24.27 15.40
C THR A 55 4.98 -25.02 16.67
N SER A 56 4.01 -24.50 17.42
CA SER A 56 3.54 -25.17 18.64
C SER A 56 2.98 -26.58 18.41
N ASN A 57 2.56 -26.89 17.18
CA ASN A 57 1.85 -28.14 16.86
C ASN A 57 2.55 -28.99 15.80
N ASP A 58 3.47 -28.42 15.01
CA ASP A 58 4.07 -29.07 13.86
C ASP A 58 5.48 -28.59 13.59
N THR A 59 6.22 -29.45 12.87
CA THR A 59 7.53 -29.13 12.32
C THR A 59 7.50 -29.29 10.81
N PHE A 60 7.94 -28.26 10.08
CA PHE A 60 7.99 -28.23 8.62
C PHE A 60 9.46 -28.16 8.17
N LEU A 61 9.89 -29.09 7.35
CA LEU A 61 11.23 -29.01 6.72
C LEU A 61 11.27 -27.77 5.80
N LEU A 62 12.44 -27.18 5.62
CA LEU A 62 12.59 -26.04 4.71
C LEU A 62 12.20 -26.38 3.27
N SER A 63 12.41 -27.64 2.84
CA SER A 63 11.96 -28.16 1.54
C SER A 63 10.43 -28.25 1.38
N GLU A 64 9.69 -28.16 2.48
CA GLU A 64 8.22 -28.15 2.50
C GLU A 64 7.66 -26.73 2.65
N CYS A 65 8.54 -25.74 2.65
CA CYS A 65 8.19 -24.34 2.73
C CYS A 65 8.44 -23.65 1.38
N SER A 66 7.53 -22.76 0.99
CA SER A 66 7.65 -21.94 -0.21
C SER A 66 7.25 -20.50 0.07
N LEU A 67 7.85 -19.58 -0.66
CA LEU A 67 7.52 -18.17 -0.65
C LEU A 67 6.92 -17.79 -2.00
N VAL A 68 5.68 -17.34 -2.02
CA VAL A 68 5.02 -16.82 -3.22
C VAL A 68 5.08 -15.30 -3.17
N VAL A 69 5.67 -14.68 -4.19
CA VAL A 69 5.81 -13.22 -4.30
C VAL A 69 4.98 -12.73 -5.46
N ASN A 70 4.10 -11.77 -5.20
CA ASN A 70 3.29 -11.13 -6.23
C ASN A 70 3.63 -9.64 -6.29
N TYR A 71 4.47 -9.26 -7.25
CA TYR A 71 4.90 -7.89 -7.46
C TYR A 71 3.77 -6.96 -7.90
N LYS A 72 2.80 -7.48 -8.64
CA LYS A 72 1.64 -6.69 -9.11
C LYS A 72 0.75 -6.23 -7.96
N ASN A 73 0.57 -7.08 -6.97
CA ASN A 73 -0.30 -6.83 -5.83
C ASN A 73 0.48 -6.40 -4.56
N ASN A 74 1.81 -6.33 -4.67
CA ASN A 74 2.70 -5.99 -3.55
C ASN A 74 2.50 -6.89 -2.32
N THR A 75 2.43 -8.21 -2.55
CA THR A 75 2.16 -9.20 -1.51
C THR A 75 3.19 -10.33 -1.48
N ILE A 76 3.39 -10.87 -0.30
CA ILE A 76 4.23 -12.05 -0.07
C ILE A 76 3.42 -13.08 0.75
N LEU A 77 3.45 -14.33 0.36
CA LEU A 77 2.82 -15.43 1.07
C LEU A 77 3.84 -16.52 1.37
N LEU A 78 4.16 -16.70 2.64
CA LEU A 78 4.89 -17.86 3.11
C LEU A 78 3.94 -19.02 3.33
N ILE A 79 4.26 -20.18 2.78
CA ILE A 79 3.51 -21.42 2.91
C ILE A 79 4.44 -22.45 3.56
N CYS A 80 4.04 -23.03 4.69
CA CYS A 80 4.74 -24.14 5.33
C CYS A 80 3.83 -25.37 5.34
N GLY A 81 4.31 -26.49 4.81
CA GLY A 81 3.57 -27.74 4.74
C GLY A 81 2.57 -27.80 3.59
N GLU A 82 2.93 -27.36 2.39
CA GLU A 82 2.04 -27.32 1.23
C GLU A 82 1.36 -28.66 0.94
N ASN A 83 2.13 -29.74 1.07
CA ASN A 83 1.67 -31.12 0.80
C ASN A 83 1.32 -31.88 2.10
N LYS A 84 1.26 -31.21 3.24
CA LYS A 84 0.89 -31.83 4.53
C LYS A 84 -0.57 -31.61 4.86
N GLN A 85 -1.08 -32.47 5.74
CA GLN A 85 -2.43 -32.30 6.28
C GLN A 85 -2.54 -31.01 7.12
N ASN A 86 -1.48 -30.66 7.86
CA ASN A 86 -1.40 -29.38 8.54
C ASN A 86 -0.61 -28.39 7.70
N LYS A 87 -1.14 -27.19 7.59
CA LYS A 87 -0.58 -26.11 6.78
C LYS A 87 -0.57 -24.81 7.58
N VAL A 88 0.53 -24.09 7.47
CA VAL A 88 0.62 -22.71 7.99
C VAL A 88 0.87 -21.77 6.84
N THR A 89 0.09 -20.72 6.75
CA THR A 89 0.27 -19.64 5.79
C THR A 89 0.46 -18.32 6.51
N VAL A 90 1.42 -17.53 6.05
CA VAL A 90 1.67 -16.18 6.56
C VAL A 90 1.64 -15.21 5.41
N PHE A 91 0.62 -14.38 5.38
CA PHE A 91 0.40 -13.38 4.35
C PHE A 91 0.94 -12.03 4.80
N GLY A 92 1.73 -11.39 3.94
CA GLY A 92 2.23 -10.05 4.11
C GLY A 92 1.84 -9.16 2.93
N GLU A 93 1.41 -7.94 3.19
CA GLU A 93 1.06 -6.97 2.16
C GLU A 93 1.68 -5.60 2.43
N LEU A 94 2.00 -4.87 1.34
CA LEU A 94 2.29 -3.44 1.39
C LEU A 94 0.99 -2.68 1.17
N LYS A 95 0.55 -1.98 2.20
CA LYS A 95 -0.67 -1.22 2.16
C LYS A 95 -0.36 0.27 2.03
N LEU A 96 -0.88 0.90 0.98
CA LEU A 96 -0.74 2.34 0.77
C LEU A 96 -1.27 3.11 1.98
N ASN A 97 -0.54 4.15 2.37
CA ASN A 97 -0.95 5.01 3.46
C ASN A 97 -2.06 5.96 3.02
N SER A 98 -3.07 6.13 3.86
CA SER A 98 -4.21 7.02 3.61
C SER A 98 -3.83 8.52 3.52
N GLU A 99 -2.63 8.91 3.97
CA GLU A 99 -2.15 10.30 3.90
C GLU A 99 -2.17 10.84 2.45
N ILE A 100 -1.88 10.00 1.44
CA ILE A 100 -1.89 10.39 0.02
C ILE A 100 -3.31 10.80 -0.41
N GLU A 101 -4.31 10.00 -0.03
CA GLU A 101 -5.71 10.28 -0.32
C GLU A 101 -6.26 11.47 0.48
N GLU A 102 -5.87 11.60 1.75
CA GLU A 102 -6.26 12.72 2.63
C GLU A 102 -5.78 14.05 2.07
N ILE A 103 -4.56 14.09 1.55
CA ILE A 103 -4.00 15.28 0.89
C ILE A 103 -4.66 15.52 -0.46
N GLY A 104 -4.97 14.47 -1.20
CA GLY A 104 -5.58 14.53 -2.52
C GLY A 104 -4.56 14.81 -3.63
N ILE A 105 -3.34 14.27 -3.52
CA ILE A 105 -2.33 14.35 -4.58
C ILE A 105 -2.81 13.59 -5.80
N ASN A 106 -2.66 14.19 -6.99
CA ASN A 106 -3.10 13.65 -8.30
C ASN A 106 -4.60 13.29 -8.35
N LYS A 107 -5.42 13.93 -7.50
CA LYS A 107 -6.86 13.66 -7.41
C LYS A 107 -7.67 14.84 -7.95
N PRO A 108 -8.15 14.79 -9.21
CA PRO A 108 -8.88 15.90 -9.83
C PRO A 108 -10.11 16.39 -9.05
N THR A 109 -10.71 15.50 -8.24
CA THR A 109 -11.85 15.87 -7.37
C THR A 109 -11.45 16.65 -6.13
N ALA A 110 -10.15 16.70 -5.79
CA ALA A 110 -9.63 17.42 -4.63
C ALA A 110 -9.22 18.86 -4.94
N ARG A 111 -9.80 19.47 -5.98
CA ARG A 111 -9.58 20.90 -6.31
C ARG A 111 -10.05 21.80 -5.17
N ARG A 112 -9.26 22.82 -4.88
CA ARG A 112 -9.53 23.77 -3.78
C ARG A 112 -9.49 25.19 -4.30
N ARG A 113 -10.42 26.03 -3.83
CA ARG A 113 -10.30 27.48 -3.99
C ARG A 113 -9.09 27.97 -3.20
N ILE A 114 -8.60 29.14 -3.51
CA ILE A 114 -7.42 29.69 -2.81
C ILE A 114 -7.64 29.89 -1.31
N SER A 115 -8.84 30.28 -0.88
CA SER A 115 -9.21 30.36 0.53
C SER A 115 -9.09 29.01 1.21
N ASP A 116 -9.67 27.99 0.59
CA ASP A 116 -9.75 26.63 1.12
C ASP A 116 -8.36 25.97 1.14
N LEU A 117 -7.54 26.21 0.10
CA LEU A 117 -6.15 25.75 0.04
C LEU A 117 -5.31 26.38 1.16
N ARG A 118 -5.45 27.70 1.36
CA ARG A 118 -4.75 28.42 2.42
C ARG A 118 -5.12 27.88 3.80
N ASP A 119 -6.39 27.65 4.05
CA ASP A 119 -6.85 27.13 5.32
C ASP A 119 -6.46 25.66 5.49
N TRP A 120 -6.55 24.85 4.42
CA TRP A 120 -6.07 23.49 4.43
C TRP A 120 -4.58 23.41 4.81
N ILE A 121 -3.72 24.24 4.22
CA ILE A 121 -2.29 24.29 4.54
C ILE A 121 -2.06 24.68 6.01
N LYS A 122 -2.85 25.64 6.55
CA LYS A 122 -2.75 26.04 7.95
C LYS A 122 -3.06 24.88 8.91
N TYR A 123 -4.13 24.12 8.64
CA TYR A 123 -4.56 23.02 9.49
C TYR A 123 -3.73 21.75 9.30
N ASN A 124 -3.10 21.57 8.15
CA ASN A 124 -2.39 20.37 7.76
C ASN A 124 -0.87 20.54 7.68
N ARG A 125 -0.30 21.43 8.50
CA ARG A 125 1.16 21.66 8.58
C ARG A 125 1.96 20.40 8.85
N LYS A 126 1.36 19.39 9.51
CA LYS A 126 1.97 18.09 9.78
C LYS A 126 2.46 17.34 8.54
N PHE A 127 1.90 17.69 7.37
CA PHE A 127 2.27 17.10 6.09
C PHE A 127 3.35 17.88 5.35
N LEU A 128 3.58 19.15 5.69
CA LEU A 128 4.63 19.91 5.04
C LEU A 128 6.01 19.40 5.46
N HIS A 129 6.91 19.30 4.46
CA HIS A 129 8.30 18.98 4.75
C HIS A 129 8.96 20.14 5.50
N PRO A 130 9.89 19.86 6.46
CA PRO A 130 10.55 20.91 7.24
C PRO A 130 11.27 21.98 6.40
N ASP A 131 11.74 21.62 5.19
CA ASP A 131 12.40 22.58 4.27
C ASP A 131 11.38 23.57 3.65
N CYS A 132 10.08 23.29 3.71
CA CYS A 132 9.06 24.18 3.19
C CYS A 132 8.70 25.23 4.23
N SER A 133 9.04 26.49 3.95
CA SER A 133 8.60 27.61 4.77
C SER A 133 7.09 27.82 4.65
N PHE A 134 6.38 27.52 5.70
CA PHE A 134 4.92 27.76 5.76
C PHE A 134 4.55 29.23 5.47
N GLN A 135 5.36 30.17 5.97
CA GLN A 135 5.09 31.60 5.76
C GLN A 135 5.31 32.01 4.29
N GLU A 136 6.34 31.49 3.64
CA GLU A 136 6.60 31.74 2.23
C GLU A 136 5.52 31.13 1.34
N THR A 137 5.10 29.91 1.63
CA THR A 137 3.99 29.27 0.94
C THR A 137 2.72 30.10 0.99
N LEU A 138 2.36 30.62 2.16
CA LEU A 138 1.19 31.50 2.30
C LEU A 138 1.34 32.84 1.58
N LYS A 139 2.53 33.45 1.60
CA LYS A 139 2.81 34.69 0.87
C LYS A 139 2.69 34.47 -0.64
N THR A 140 3.24 33.38 -1.17
CA THR A 140 3.15 33.02 -2.58
C THR A 140 1.70 32.81 -3.00
N LEU A 141 0.89 32.10 -2.21
CA LEU A 141 -0.54 31.95 -2.47
C LEU A 141 -1.27 33.30 -2.48
N GLN A 142 -0.91 34.22 -1.61
CA GLN A 142 -1.50 35.55 -1.60
C GLN A 142 -1.11 36.36 -2.84
N SER A 143 0.15 36.27 -3.31
CA SER A 143 0.61 36.92 -4.53
C SER A 143 -0.10 36.36 -5.77
N VAL A 144 -0.29 35.06 -5.86
CA VAL A 144 -1.06 34.39 -6.92
C VAL A 144 -2.49 34.90 -6.98
N ASN A 145 -3.16 35.00 -5.82
CA ASN A 145 -4.53 35.53 -5.77
C ASN A 145 -4.61 36.97 -6.25
N THR A 146 -3.65 37.82 -5.85
CA THR A 146 -3.58 39.20 -6.25
C THR A 146 -3.36 39.33 -7.76
N ALA A 147 -2.42 38.59 -8.31
CA ALA A 147 -2.13 38.57 -9.75
C ALA A 147 -3.35 38.12 -10.58
N PHE A 148 -4.04 37.06 -10.14
CA PHE A 148 -5.28 36.61 -10.81
C PHE A 148 -6.38 37.67 -10.79
N THR A 149 -6.58 38.34 -9.65
CA THR A 149 -7.62 39.36 -9.50
C THR A 149 -7.35 40.56 -10.41
N ILE A 150 -6.09 41.01 -10.51
CA ILE A 150 -5.70 42.12 -11.40
C ILE A 150 -5.97 41.74 -12.86
N LYS A 151 -5.46 40.59 -13.33
CA LYS A 151 -5.65 40.14 -14.71
C LYS A 151 -7.13 39.95 -15.06
N LYS A 152 -7.94 39.39 -14.17
CA LYS A 152 -9.40 39.28 -14.37
C LYS A 152 -10.10 40.62 -14.51
N SER A 153 -9.59 41.68 -13.86
CA SER A 153 -10.15 43.04 -13.98
C SER A 153 -9.77 43.70 -15.31
N GLU A 154 -8.54 43.47 -15.80
CA GLU A 154 -8.05 43.97 -17.08
C GLU A 154 -8.79 43.37 -18.27
N GLU A 155 -9.09 42.05 -18.22
CA GLU A 155 -9.84 41.37 -19.28
C GLU A 155 -11.30 41.83 -19.40
N LYS A 156 -11.95 42.18 -18.30
CA LYS A 156 -13.31 42.72 -18.36
C LYS A 156 -13.41 44.04 -19.17
N ASN A 157 -12.29 44.70 -19.38
CA ASN A 157 -12.20 45.95 -20.12
C ASN A 157 -11.76 45.76 -21.58
N GLY A 158 -11.49 44.52 -22.02
CA GLY A 158 -11.01 44.17 -23.37
C GLY A 158 -11.98 43.21 -24.09
N THR A 159 -12.31 43.53 -25.35
CA THR A 159 -13.11 42.67 -26.25
C THR A 159 -12.27 41.50 -26.82
N GLY A 160 -11.93 40.51 -26.02
CA GLY A 160 -11.14 39.34 -26.47
C GLY A 160 -11.79 37.98 -26.14
N ASN A 161 -11.44 36.95 -26.91
CA ASN A 161 -11.96 35.58 -26.79
C ASN A 161 -11.72 35.03 -25.37
N GLU A 162 -12.77 34.89 -24.58
CA GLU A 162 -12.70 34.52 -23.13
C GLU A 162 -11.92 33.22 -22.81
N LEU A 163 -11.88 32.26 -23.73
CA LEU A 163 -11.20 30.97 -23.50
C LEU A 163 -9.67 31.06 -23.56
N ASN A 164 -9.13 31.78 -24.56
CA ASN A 164 -7.68 31.96 -24.71
C ASN A 164 -7.09 32.86 -23.61
N ALA A 165 -7.85 33.87 -23.19
CA ALA A 165 -7.46 34.75 -22.11
C ALA A 165 -7.34 34.02 -20.76
N LYS A 166 -8.24 33.09 -20.45
CA LYS A 166 -8.21 32.28 -19.21
C LYS A 166 -6.97 31.40 -19.13
N GLN A 167 -6.52 30.77 -20.25
CA GLN A 167 -5.32 29.97 -20.31
C GLN A 167 -4.06 30.82 -20.08
N ILE A 168 -3.94 31.92 -20.75
CA ILE A 168 -2.80 32.86 -20.63
C ILE A 168 -2.67 33.39 -19.19
N ILE A 169 -3.79 33.66 -18.50
CA ILE A 169 -3.75 34.10 -17.10
C ILE A 169 -3.14 33.08 -16.17
N VAL A 170 -3.43 31.80 -16.37
CA VAL A 170 -2.92 30.72 -15.51
C VAL A 170 -1.43 30.50 -15.73
N ASP A 171 -0.97 30.51 -16.99
CA ASP A 171 0.44 30.28 -17.34
C ASP A 171 1.38 31.37 -16.81
N ASP A 172 0.87 32.57 -16.60
CA ASP A 172 1.64 33.70 -16.04
C ASP A 172 1.61 33.78 -14.50
N LEU A 173 0.89 32.91 -13.82
CA LEU A 173 0.87 32.91 -12.36
C LEU A 173 2.17 32.37 -11.77
N PRO A 174 2.61 32.88 -10.61
CA PRO A 174 3.77 32.33 -9.91
C PRO A 174 3.56 30.84 -9.64
N LYS A 175 4.50 29.99 -10.06
CA LYS A 175 4.48 28.56 -9.74
C LYS A 175 4.76 28.36 -8.26
N LEU A 176 3.94 27.55 -7.63
CA LEU A 176 4.11 27.17 -6.24
C LEU A 176 4.47 25.70 -6.16
N ASN A 177 5.72 25.43 -5.76
CA ASN A 177 6.20 24.08 -5.50
C ASN A 177 6.32 23.90 -4.00
N ILE A 178 5.77 22.83 -3.47
CA ILE A 178 5.85 22.46 -2.07
C ILE A 178 6.38 21.04 -1.95
N SER A 179 6.87 20.67 -0.79
CA SER A 179 7.19 19.27 -0.51
C SER A 179 6.39 18.79 0.67
N PHE A 180 5.79 17.62 0.54
CA PHE A 180 5.16 16.95 1.66
C PHE A 180 6.12 15.96 2.32
N ASN A 181 5.91 15.73 3.61
CA ASN A 181 6.60 14.73 4.41
C ASN A 181 5.58 13.69 4.88
N ILE A 182 5.37 12.67 4.04
CA ILE A 182 4.31 11.68 4.21
C ILE A 182 4.84 10.25 4.07
N ARG A 183 4.05 9.30 4.56
CA ARG A 183 4.31 7.87 4.36
C ARG A 183 3.64 7.41 3.07
N LEU A 184 4.39 6.69 2.24
CA LEU A 184 3.79 6.04 1.07
C LEU A 184 3.08 4.74 1.45
N PHE A 185 3.64 3.97 2.39
CA PHE A 185 3.02 2.75 2.91
C PHE A 185 2.85 2.81 4.42
N GLU A 186 1.87 2.08 4.95
CA GLU A 186 1.61 1.96 6.38
C GLU A 186 2.83 1.39 7.10
N GLY A 187 3.18 1.96 8.26
CA GLY A 187 4.30 1.51 9.09
C GLY A 187 5.69 1.97 8.64
N LEU A 188 5.85 2.53 7.43
CA LEU A 188 7.13 3.01 6.94
C LEU A 188 7.47 4.44 7.41
N PRO A 189 8.75 4.84 7.34
CA PRO A 189 9.16 6.22 7.60
C PRO A 189 8.55 7.18 6.57
N LYS A 190 8.44 8.45 6.96
CA LYS A 190 8.01 9.51 6.06
C LYS A 190 9.07 9.82 5.02
N LEU A 191 8.63 10.15 3.82
CA LEU A 191 9.47 10.56 2.69
C LEU A 191 9.11 11.97 2.24
N LYS A 192 10.08 12.66 1.67
CA LYS A 192 9.89 13.96 1.01
C LYS A 192 9.31 13.71 -0.37
N ILE A 193 8.08 14.18 -0.58
CA ILE A 193 7.38 14.09 -1.86
C ILE A 193 7.29 15.49 -2.46
N PRO A 194 7.93 15.75 -3.61
CA PRO A 194 7.78 17.01 -4.32
C PRO A 194 6.39 17.09 -4.94
N VAL A 195 5.76 18.25 -4.82
CA VAL A 195 4.40 18.49 -5.28
C VAL A 195 4.29 19.88 -5.89
N ASP A 196 3.82 19.93 -7.10
CA ASP A 196 3.44 21.17 -7.78
C ASP A 196 2.01 21.53 -7.37
N VAL A 197 1.79 22.80 -7.11
CA VAL A 197 0.44 23.34 -6.91
C VAL A 197 -0.04 23.93 -8.23
N GLU A 198 -0.74 23.10 -8.98
CA GLU A 198 -1.27 23.51 -10.29
C GLU A 198 -2.53 24.36 -10.10
N ALA A 199 -2.60 25.44 -10.87
CA ALA A 199 -3.74 26.33 -10.91
C ALA A 199 -4.52 26.12 -12.21
N GLU A 200 -5.84 26.08 -12.13
CA GLU A 200 -6.72 26.06 -13.30
C GLU A 200 -7.96 26.93 -13.07
N VAL A 201 -8.56 27.43 -14.14
CA VAL A 201 -9.81 28.20 -14.07
C VAL A 201 -10.99 27.28 -14.35
N VAL A 202 -11.79 27.01 -13.33
CA VAL A 202 -13.01 26.19 -13.44
C VAL A 202 -14.22 27.07 -13.16
N ASN A 203 -15.14 27.17 -14.11
CA ASN A 203 -16.35 28.02 -14.01
C ASN A 203 -16.04 29.50 -13.65
N GLY A 204 -14.91 30.05 -14.12
CA GLY A 204 -14.50 31.42 -13.84
C GLY A 204 -13.89 31.66 -12.44
N GLU A 205 -13.65 30.59 -11.68
CA GLU A 205 -12.94 30.61 -10.40
C GLU A 205 -11.56 29.96 -10.51
N LEU A 206 -10.57 30.51 -9.81
CA LEU A 206 -9.24 29.93 -9.73
C LEU A 206 -9.24 28.76 -8.72
N MET A 207 -8.96 27.57 -9.21
CA MET A 207 -8.88 26.35 -8.44
C MET A 207 -7.45 25.81 -8.44
N PHE A 208 -7.08 25.11 -7.39
CA PHE A 208 -5.76 24.54 -7.20
C PHE A 208 -5.83 23.03 -6.97
N LEU A 209 -4.87 22.33 -7.54
CA LEU A 209 -4.68 20.89 -7.43
C LEU A 209 -3.25 20.59 -6.98
N PHE A 210 -3.09 19.63 -6.11
CA PHE A 210 -1.78 19.06 -5.79
C PHE A 210 -1.42 18.01 -6.84
N PHE A 211 -0.33 18.24 -7.54
CA PHE A 211 0.16 17.36 -8.60
C PHE A 211 1.58 16.91 -8.32
N SER A 212 1.83 15.59 -8.38
CA SER A 212 3.17 15.03 -8.27
C SER A 212 3.36 13.98 -9.36
N PRO A 213 4.09 14.29 -10.44
CA PRO A 213 4.34 13.32 -11.51
C PRO A 213 5.16 12.12 -11.04
N GLU A 214 5.99 12.33 -10.02
CA GLU A 214 6.94 11.32 -9.53
C GLU A 214 6.34 10.34 -8.52
N ILE A 215 5.20 10.66 -7.91
CA ILE A 215 4.68 9.86 -6.78
C ILE A 215 4.38 8.40 -7.16
N SER A 216 3.89 8.17 -8.37
CA SER A 216 3.60 6.80 -8.84
C SER A 216 4.87 5.97 -8.96
N THR A 217 5.90 6.54 -9.59
CA THR A 217 7.22 5.89 -9.71
C THR A 217 7.85 5.67 -8.34
N MET A 218 7.76 6.65 -7.44
CA MET A 218 8.26 6.48 -6.06
C MET A 218 7.55 5.36 -5.30
N ILE A 219 6.26 5.17 -5.52
CA ILE A 219 5.49 4.07 -4.91
C ILE A 219 5.96 2.73 -5.48
N GLU A 220 6.09 2.62 -6.81
CA GLU A 220 6.52 1.40 -7.50
C GLU A 220 7.94 1.02 -7.09
N ASP A 221 8.92 1.93 -7.17
CA ASP A 221 10.31 1.69 -6.80
C ASP A 221 10.46 1.27 -5.34
N LEU A 222 9.71 1.92 -4.44
CA LEU A 222 9.76 1.58 -3.02
C LEU A 222 9.13 0.20 -2.75
N ALA A 223 8.03 -0.12 -3.41
CA ALA A 223 7.37 -1.42 -3.29
C ALA A 223 8.30 -2.55 -3.77
N GLU A 224 8.88 -2.41 -4.97
CA GLU A 224 9.81 -3.37 -5.53
C GLU A 224 11.02 -3.58 -4.60
N LYS A 225 11.65 -2.50 -4.15
CA LYS A 225 12.78 -2.55 -3.23
C LYS A 225 12.45 -3.27 -1.91
N LEU A 226 11.27 -3.06 -1.37
CA LEU A 226 10.83 -3.71 -0.14
C LEU A 226 10.57 -5.20 -0.35
N LEU A 227 9.90 -5.57 -1.46
CA LEU A 227 9.67 -6.96 -1.83
C LEU A 227 10.99 -7.69 -2.04
N GLU A 228 11.92 -7.13 -2.82
CA GLU A 228 13.25 -7.69 -3.03
C GLU A 228 14.05 -7.87 -1.73
N SER A 229 13.95 -6.88 -0.83
CA SER A 229 14.58 -6.97 0.48
C SER A 229 14.04 -8.14 1.29
N GLN A 230 12.72 -8.36 1.28
CA GLN A 230 12.10 -9.50 1.96
C GLN A 230 12.50 -10.82 1.30
N VAL A 231 12.44 -10.91 -0.03
CA VAL A 231 12.89 -12.10 -0.78
C VAL A 231 14.35 -12.44 -0.44
N SER A 232 15.23 -11.44 -0.46
CA SER A 232 16.65 -11.60 -0.15
C SER A 232 16.89 -12.08 1.28
N ALA A 233 16.04 -11.69 2.23
CA ALA A 233 16.15 -12.12 3.62
C ALA A 233 15.92 -13.62 3.79
N PHE A 234 15.07 -14.27 2.98
CA PHE A 234 14.91 -15.73 2.96
C PHE A 234 16.11 -16.44 2.32
N GLY A 235 16.84 -15.75 1.43
CA GLY A 235 17.99 -16.32 0.70
C GLY A 235 17.60 -17.57 -0.10
N SER A 236 18.50 -18.56 -0.12
CA SER A 236 18.27 -19.85 -0.79
C SER A 236 17.68 -20.94 0.13
N LYS A 237 17.13 -20.55 1.29
CA LYS A 237 16.68 -21.53 2.30
C LYS A 237 15.37 -22.22 1.90
N ILE A 238 14.50 -21.56 1.19
CA ILE A 238 13.20 -22.06 0.73
C ILE A 238 12.98 -21.74 -0.75
N ALA A 239 12.06 -22.46 -1.39
CA ALA A 239 11.68 -22.18 -2.77
C ALA A 239 10.97 -20.84 -2.88
N ILE A 240 11.33 -20.03 -3.89
CA ILE A 240 10.71 -18.72 -4.17
C ILE A 240 9.97 -18.85 -5.51
N ILE A 241 8.70 -18.47 -5.51
CA ILE A 241 7.78 -18.51 -6.65
C ILE A 241 7.33 -17.09 -6.95
N ASN A 242 7.67 -16.56 -8.12
CA ASN A 242 7.23 -15.25 -8.57
C ASN A 242 5.93 -15.38 -9.37
N GLN A 243 4.93 -14.53 -9.10
CA GLN A 243 3.63 -14.47 -9.76
C GLN A 243 3.39 -13.08 -10.39
#